data_ca4b9cf696aec12353b952708bf593bb
#
_entry.id   ca4b9cf696aec12353b952708bf593bb
#
_cell.length_a   1.000
_cell.length_b   1.000
_cell.length_c   1.000
_cell.angle_alpha   90.00
_cell.angle_beta   90.00
_cell.angle_gamma   90.00
#
_symmetry.space_group_name_H-M   'P 1'
#
loop_
_entity.id
_entity.type
_entity.pdbx_description
1 polymer ?
#
loop_
_entity_poly.entity_id
_entity_poly.type
_entity_poly.pdbx_seq_one_letter_code
_entity_poly.pdbx_strand_id
1 'polypeptide(L)'
;METVHELLESRGRDGAPALIDAASGETLVGTALAARVAGRVRALVAAGVRSGDRVALLVPNSLACAETLLAAATAGAAAVPINLRWTATEVDHLLADAEPRVLVAADERVRALGPLAHCPLLLSPDAVLASGPLPPPPAPDDTALILYTSGTTGHAKGAMLTHRNLLSNARRIADWLRLGPRDRVLTTMPLFHANAIVIGTLVPLSAGGSAVIAERFRAAEFWASVDRHRPTTAGTVPTMLALLLGEPDPPAALARGSLRFLLTGSAPVPADLLNAFERRFGVPVIEGYGLTECTCRATFNPIDGRRRPASCGVPLEPLRIVDGEDRDLPAGAVGEIVLRGAHVMRGYFRAPEATAAAMRGGWLRTGDLGRLDADGFLHIVGRASELIIRGGENVYPREIEETLLAHPAVAEAAVVGAPDPLYGEVVWAFLAPRPGARLDEGQVLAWCATRLADFKRPVRITVMPGLPKGPTGKLLKAPLRALAGTRP
;
A
#
# COMPACT_ATOMS: atom_id res chain seq x y z
N MET A 1 -20.46 -12.70 -5.45
CA MET A 1 -19.26 -12.62 -6.33
C MET A 1 -18.06 -13.01 -5.50
N GLU A 2 -17.39 -14.06 -5.88
CA GLU A 2 -16.19 -14.55 -5.19
C GLU A 2 -14.95 -14.52 -6.08
N THR A 3 -15.13 -14.29 -7.40
CA THR A 3 -14.03 -14.20 -8.36
C THR A 3 -14.04 -12.89 -9.14
N VAL A 4 -12.86 -12.47 -9.63
CA VAL A 4 -12.72 -11.32 -10.55
C VAL A 4 -13.49 -11.56 -11.85
N HIS A 5 -13.59 -12.82 -12.29
CA HIS A 5 -14.40 -13.21 -13.44
C HIS A 5 -15.90 -12.86 -13.22
N GLU A 6 -16.47 -13.29 -12.10
CA GLU A 6 -17.89 -12.97 -11.76
C GLU A 6 -18.11 -11.45 -11.60
N LEU A 7 -17.12 -10.71 -11.08
CA LEU A 7 -17.17 -9.25 -11.02
C LEU A 7 -17.31 -8.65 -12.41
N LEU A 8 -16.50 -9.13 -13.36
CA LEU A 8 -16.53 -8.64 -14.75
C LEU A 8 -17.80 -9.07 -15.49
N GLU A 9 -18.32 -10.27 -15.24
CA GLU A 9 -19.62 -10.69 -15.79
C GLU A 9 -20.75 -9.79 -15.27
N SER A 10 -20.74 -9.46 -13.98
CA SER A 10 -21.71 -8.54 -13.39
C SER A 10 -21.62 -7.15 -14.03
N ARG A 11 -20.39 -6.61 -14.16
CA ARG A 11 -20.15 -5.30 -14.81
C ARG A 11 -20.46 -5.34 -16.30
N GLY A 12 -20.25 -6.46 -16.97
CA GLY A 12 -20.55 -6.66 -18.38
C GLY A 12 -22.05 -6.60 -18.73
N ARG A 13 -22.93 -6.52 -17.75
CA ARG A 13 -24.39 -6.39 -17.92
C ARG A 13 -24.88 -4.94 -17.83
N ASP A 14 -24.00 -4.00 -17.47
CA ASP A 14 -24.39 -2.60 -17.29
C ASP A 14 -23.64 -1.66 -18.27
N GLY A 15 -24.28 -0.56 -18.61
CA GLY A 15 -23.72 0.51 -19.43
C GLY A 15 -23.11 1.66 -18.61
N ALA A 16 -22.95 1.49 -17.29
CA ALA A 16 -22.39 2.51 -16.43
C ALA A 16 -20.87 2.59 -16.59
N PRO A 17 -20.24 3.77 -16.35
CA PRO A 17 -18.79 3.92 -16.35
C PRO A 17 -18.14 2.92 -15.38
N ALA A 18 -17.05 2.28 -15.82
CA ALA A 18 -16.26 1.33 -15.05
C ALA A 18 -14.81 1.81 -14.88
N LEU A 19 -14.09 2.07 -15.97
CA LEU A 19 -12.75 2.64 -15.93
C LEU A 19 -12.72 3.92 -16.76
N ILE A 20 -11.95 4.90 -16.29
CA ILE A 20 -11.78 6.21 -16.96
C ILE A 20 -10.29 6.52 -16.95
N ASP A 21 -9.74 6.86 -18.11
CA ASP A 21 -8.38 7.39 -18.23
C ASP A 21 -8.36 8.86 -17.80
N ALA A 22 -7.51 9.20 -16.83
CA ALA A 22 -7.47 10.56 -16.30
C ALA A 22 -6.91 11.60 -17.29
N ALA A 23 -6.05 11.19 -18.20
CA ALA A 23 -5.41 12.09 -19.15
C ALA A 23 -6.31 12.38 -20.36
N SER A 24 -6.79 11.34 -21.02
CA SER A 24 -7.61 11.45 -22.25
C SER A 24 -9.10 11.68 -21.96
N GLY A 25 -9.61 11.20 -20.81
CA GLY A 25 -11.03 11.13 -20.49
C GLY A 25 -11.73 9.94 -21.14
N GLU A 26 -10.99 9.04 -21.82
CA GLU A 26 -11.56 7.79 -22.35
C GLU A 26 -12.29 7.05 -21.24
N THR A 27 -13.54 6.69 -21.51
CA THR A 27 -14.40 6.02 -20.54
C THR A 27 -14.82 4.66 -21.08
N LEU A 28 -14.44 3.61 -20.35
CA LEU A 28 -14.95 2.26 -20.58
C LEU A 28 -16.16 2.05 -19.69
N VAL A 29 -17.31 1.82 -20.29
CA VAL A 29 -18.50 1.33 -19.60
C VAL A 29 -18.33 -0.17 -19.29
N GLY A 30 -19.13 -0.71 -18.39
CA GLY A 30 -18.99 -2.09 -17.92
C GLY A 30 -18.98 -3.12 -19.05
N THR A 31 -19.88 -2.98 -20.03
CA THR A 31 -19.93 -3.85 -21.23
C THR A 31 -18.65 -3.76 -22.08
N ALA A 32 -18.12 -2.56 -22.28
CA ALA A 32 -16.87 -2.35 -23.03
C ALA A 32 -15.66 -2.90 -22.26
N LEU A 33 -15.59 -2.71 -20.94
CA LEU A 33 -14.54 -3.26 -20.09
C LEU A 33 -14.52 -4.79 -20.18
N ALA A 34 -15.67 -5.45 -20.01
CA ALA A 34 -15.77 -6.91 -20.10
C ALA A 34 -15.32 -7.43 -21.48
N ALA A 35 -15.71 -6.76 -22.58
CA ALA A 35 -15.30 -7.12 -23.92
C ALA A 35 -13.78 -6.96 -24.13
N ARG A 36 -13.19 -5.86 -23.67
CA ARG A 36 -11.74 -5.61 -23.78
C ARG A 36 -10.93 -6.59 -22.96
N VAL A 37 -11.37 -6.87 -21.71
CA VAL A 37 -10.74 -7.89 -20.85
C VAL A 37 -10.81 -9.26 -21.50
N ALA A 38 -11.95 -9.66 -22.07
CA ALA A 38 -12.08 -10.93 -22.80
C ALA A 38 -11.12 -11.01 -24.00
N GLY A 39 -10.94 -9.91 -24.74
CA GLY A 39 -9.95 -9.82 -25.82
C GLY A 39 -8.50 -9.99 -25.33
N ARG A 40 -8.16 -9.42 -24.18
CA ARG A 40 -6.84 -9.61 -23.54
C ARG A 40 -6.65 -11.04 -23.01
N VAL A 41 -7.69 -11.64 -22.44
CA VAL A 41 -7.66 -13.06 -22.03
C VAL A 41 -7.32 -13.94 -23.24
N ARG A 42 -7.95 -13.69 -24.40
CA ARG A 42 -7.63 -14.46 -25.64
C ARG A 42 -6.18 -14.25 -26.08
N ALA A 43 -5.65 -13.03 -25.98
CA ALA A 43 -4.25 -12.75 -26.30
C ALA A 43 -3.30 -13.48 -25.33
N LEU A 44 -3.57 -13.52 -24.03
CA LEU A 44 -2.81 -14.28 -23.06
C LEU A 44 -2.86 -15.78 -23.34
N VAL A 45 -4.04 -16.33 -23.65
CA VAL A 45 -4.20 -17.76 -23.99
C VAL A 45 -3.46 -18.11 -25.27
N ALA A 46 -3.52 -17.25 -26.30
CA ALA A 46 -2.77 -17.41 -27.55
C ALA A 46 -1.24 -17.37 -27.32
N ALA A 47 -0.77 -16.58 -26.35
CA ALA A 47 0.62 -16.55 -25.90
C ALA A 47 1.00 -17.78 -25.01
N GLY A 48 0.07 -18.72 -24.81
CA GLY A 48 0.29 -19.97 -24.08
C GLY A 48 0.07 -19.88 -22.57
N VAL A 49 -0.56 -18.81 -22.07
CA VAL A 49 -0.95 -18.70 -20.64
C VAL A 49 -2.07 -19.69 -20.34
N ARG A 50 -1.94 -20.38 -19.24
CA ARG A 50 -2.92 -21.36 -18.71
C ARG A 50 -3.26 -21.03 -17.26
N SER A 51 -4.34 -21.64 -16.75
CA SER A 51 -4.68 -21.56 -15.33
C SER A 51 -3.50 -22.01 -14.46
N GLY A 52 -3.22 -21.25 -13.39
CA GLY A 52 -2.08 -21.44 -12.50
C GLY A 52 -0.76 -20.80 -12.96
N ASP A 53 -0.68 -20.31 -14.19
CA ASP A 53 0.50 -19.56 -14.65
C ASP A 53 0.61 -18.17 -14.01
N ARG A 54 1.75 -17.50 -14.21
CA ARG A 54 1.99 -16.11 -13.81
C ARG A 54 2.13 -15.24 -15.05
N VAL A 55 1.54 -14.05 -14.97
CA VAL A 55 1.63 -12.99 -15.97
C VAL A 55 2.31 -11.79 -15.32
N ALA A 56 3.56 -11.54 -15.68
CA ALA A 56 4.28 -10.36 -15.19
C ALA A 56 3.85 -9.10 -15.96
N LEU A 57 3.73 -7.97 -15.25
CA LEU A 57 3.34 -6.70 -15.84
C LEU A 57 4.39 -5.62 -15.50
N LEU A 58 5.05 -5.09 -16.51
CA LEU A 58 5.93 -3.93 -16.42
C LEU A 58 5.31 -2.76 -17.21
N VAL A 59 4.12 -2.34 -16.77
CA VAL A 59 3.25 -1.37 -17.46
C VAL A 59 2.94 -0.21 -16.51
N PRO A 60 3.06 1.06 -16.97
CA PRO A 60 2.63 2.21 -16.20
C PRO A 60 1.11 2.17 -15.94
N ASN A 61 0.66 2.92 -14.93
CA ASN A 61 -0.77 3.07 -14.70
C ASN A 61 -1.47 3.54 -15.99
N SER A 62 -2.44 2.78 -16.44
CA SER A 62 -3.23 3.04 -17.65
C SER A 62 -4.45 2.13 -17.64
N LEU A 63 -5.39 2.36 -18.53
CA LEU A 63 -6.48 1.40 -18.75
C LEU A 63 -5.92 0.03 -19.13
N ALA A 64 -4.89 -0.02 -20.00
CA ALA A 64 -4.25 -1.26 -20.41
C ALA A 64 -3.65 -2.05 -19.23
N CYS A 65 -3.04 -1.37 -18.26
CA CYS A 65 -2.53 -2.00 -17.04
C CYS A 65 -3.67 -2.60 -16.21
N ALA A 66 -4.72 -1.83 -15.90
CA ALA A 66 -5.86 -2.29 -15.13
C ALA A 66 -6.58 -3.46 -15.84
N GLU A 67 -6.82 -3.36 -17.15
CA GLU A 67 -7.42 -4.42 -17.93
C GLU A 67 -6.56 -5.69 -17.95
N THR A 68 -5.23 -5.57 -18.02
CA THR A 68 -4.33 -6.73 -18.03
C THR A 68 -4.31 -7.44 -16.67
N LEU A 69 -4.33 -6.68 -15.56
CA LEU A 69 -4.50 -7.26 -14.21
C LEU A 69 -5.79 -8.09 -14.12
N LEU A 70 -6.89 -7.50 -14.58
CA LEU A 70 -8.19 -8.18 -14.61
C LEU A 70 -8.20 -9.39 -15.56
N ALA A 71 -7.53 -9.29 -16.72
CA ALA A 71 -7.46 -10.36 -17.70
C ALA A 71 -6.63 -11.54 -17.21
N ALA A 72 -5.48 -11.30 -16.58
CA ALA A 72 -4.67 -12.36 -16.01
C ALA A 72 -5.47 -13.14 -14.95
N ALA A 73 -6.11 -12.44 -14.02
CA ALA A 73 -6.99 -13.05 -13.02
C ALA A 73 -8.15 -13.84 -13.68
N THR A 74 -8.83 -13.26 -14.69
CA THR A 74 -9.92 -13.92 -15.40
C THR A 74 -9.47 -15.16 -16.18
N ALA A 75 -8.23 -15.16 -16.68
CA ALA A 75 -7.63 -16.34 -17.33
C ALA A 75 -7.24 -17.45 -16.34
N GLY A 76 -7.48 -17.29 -15.04
CA GLY A 76 -7.03 -18.22 -13.99
C GLY A 76 -5.53 -18.14 -13.72
N ALA A 77 -4.84 -17.11 -14.21
CA ALA A 77 -3.43 -16.87 -13.98
C ALA A 77 -3.23 -15.79 -12.91
N ALA A 78 -2.11 -15.86 -12.18
CA ALA A 78 -1.76 -14.83 -11.22
C ALA A 78 -1.07 -13.65 -11.91
N ALA A 79 -1.63 -12.45 -11.78
CA ALA A 79 -0.94 -11.22 -12.17
C ALA A 79 0.23 -10.94 -11.23
N VAL A 80 1.38 -10.53 -11.80
CA VAL A 80 2.59 -10.17 -11.05
C VAL A 80 3.04 -8.78 -11.49
N PRO A 81 2.45 -7.71 -10.95
CA PRO A 81 2.82 -6.36 -11.32
C PRO A 81 4.19 -5.99 -10.74
N ILE A 82 5.03 -5.39 -11.59
CA ILE A 82 6.42 -5.04 -11.29
C ILE A 82 6.52 -3.54 -11.03
N ASN A 83 7.30 -3.18 -10.01
CA ASN A 83 7.61 -1.78 -9.73
C ASN A 83 8.46 -1.17 -10.85
N LEU A 84 7.95 -0.14 -11.51
CA LEU A 84 8.61 0.53 -12.63
C LEU A 84 9.94 1.23 -12.28
N ARG A 85 10.24 1.39 -10.99
CA ARG A 85 11.49 1.99 -10.51
C ARG A 85 12.57 0.97 -10.18
N TRP A 86 12.26 -0.32 -10.28
CA TRP A 86 13.24 -1.36 -10.03
C TRP A 86 14.32 -1.38 -11.12
N THR A 87 15.52 -1.71 -10.70
CA THR A 87 16.67 -1.93 -11.58
C THR A 87 16.50 -3.22 -12.37
N ALA A 88 17.30 -3.39 -13.43
CA ALA A 88 17.31 -4.64 -14.21
C ALA A 88 17.53 -5.87 -13.32
N THR A 89 18.45 -5.78 -12.36
CA THR A 89 18.76 -6.87 -11.42
C THR A 89 17.55 -7.24 -10.55
N GLU A 90 16.83 -6.25 -10.02
CA GLU A 90 15.64 -6.49 -9.20
C GLU A 90 14.50 -7.09 -10.02
N VAL A 91 14.31 -6.61 -11.25
CA VAL A 91 13.31 -7.15 -12.19
C VAL A 91 13.67 -8.58 -12.56
N ASP A 92 14.94 -8.87 -12.90
CA ASP A 92 15.40 -10.19 -13.29
C ASP A 92 15.27 -11.22 -12.15
N HIS A 93 15.56 -10.81 -10.91
CA HIS A 93 15.32 -11.63 -9.72
C HIS A 93 13.83 -11.98 -9.55
N LEU A 94 12.93 -11.02 -9.74
CA LEU A 94 11.49 -11.29 -9.68
C LEU A 94 11.07 -12.24 -10.78
N LEU A 95 11.56 -12.04 -12.01
CA LEU A 95 11.24 -12.93 -13.14
C LEU A 95 11.76 -14.34 -12.91
N ALA A 96 12.95 -14.51 -12.32
CA ALA A 96 13.51 -15.79 -11.94
C ALA A 96 12.67 -16.52 -10.86
N ASP A 97 12.20 -15.79 -9.85
CA ASP A 97 11.39 -16.37 -8.77
C ASP A 97 9.95 -16.66 -9.21
N ALA A 98 9.30 -15.71 -9.85
CA ALA A 98 7.91 -15.83 -10.29
C ALA A 98 7.75 -16.78 -11.48
N GLU A 99 8.78 -16.96 -12.32
CA GLU A 99 8.75 -17.74 -13.57
C GLU A 99 7.46 -17.45 -14.38
N PRO A 100 7.20 -16.21 -14.79
CA PRO A 100 5.99 -15.88 -15.52
C PRO A 100 6.01 -16.48 -16.92
N ARG A 101 4.83 -16.87 -17.42
CA ARG A 101 4.68 -17.37 -18.78
C ARG A 101 4.91 -16.27 -19.81
N VAL A 102 4.45 -15.05 -19.49
CA VAL A 102 4.63 -13.86 -20.32
C VAL A 102 5.00 -12.65 -19.45
N LEU A 103 5.72 -11.71 -20.05
CA LEU A 103 5.93 -10.36 -19.56
C LEU A 103 5.13 -9.39 -20.43
N VAL A 104 4.14 -8.73 -19.86
CA VAL A 104 3.42 -7.66 -20.53
C VAL A 104 4.17 -6.35 -20.31
N ALA A 105 4.75 -5.83 -21.39
CA ALA A 105 5.52 -4.57 -21.37
C ALA A 105 5.65 -4.00 -22.77
N ALA A 106 5.93 -2.71 -22.89
CA ALA A 106 6.38 -2.12 -24.14
C ALA A 106 7.84 -2.47 -24.43
N ASP A 107 8.19 -2.76 -25.68
CA ASP A 107 9.55 -3.17 -26.09
C ASP A 107 10.62 -2.15 -25.70
N GLU A 108 10.34 -0.85 -25.86
CA GLU A 108 11.25 0.21 -25.47
C GLU A 108 11.52 0.23 -23.95
N ARG A 109 10.53 -0.16 -23.13
CA ARG A 109 10.68 -0.22 -21.69
C ARG A 109 11.62 -1.35 -21.27
N VAL A 110 11.50 -2.52 -21.90
CA VAL A 110 12.38 -3.65 -21.64
C VAL A 110 13.80 -3.34 -22.10
N ARG A 111 13.94 -2.73 -23.27
CA ARG A 111 15.26 -2.30 -23.79
C ARG A 111 15.93 -1.26 -22.89
N ALA A 112 15.15 -0.35 -22.32
CA ALA A 112 15.67 0.67 -21.39
C ALA A 112 16.18 0.10 -20.07
N LEU A 113 15.67 -1.06 -19.62
CA LEU A 113 16.21 -1.77 -18.46
C LEU A 113 17.57 -2.41 -18.75
N GLY A 114 17.81 -2.83 -19.98
CA GLY A 114 18.97 -3.61 -20.38
C GLY A 114 18.70 -5.10 -20.39
N PRO A 115 19.75 -5.94 -20.46
CA PRO A 115 19.62 -7.40 -20.56
C PRO A 115 18.92 -7.99 -19.32
N LEU A 116 17.94 -8.85 -19.55
CA LEU A 116 17.26 -9.67 -18.54
C LEU A 116 17.51 -11.15 -18.88
N ALA A 117 18.14 -11.88 -17.96
CA ALA A 117 18.47 -13.30 -18.17
C ALA A 117 17.23 -14.20 -18.15
N HIS A 118 16.20 -13.80 -17.40
CA HIS A 118 14.97 -14.58 -17.19
C HIS A 118 13.75 -13.97 -17.88
N CYS A 119 13.95 -13.13 -18.94
CA CYS A 119 12.86 -12.52 -19.66
C CYS A 119 12.01 -13.59 -20.39
N PRO A 120 10.71 -13.74 -20.07
CA PRO A 120 9.84 -14.68 -20.76
C PRO A 120 9.38 -14.10 -22.10
N LEU A 121 8.39 -14.75 -22.75
CA LEU A 121 7.74 -14.21 -23.93
C LEU A 121 7.19 -12.80 -23.64
N LEU A 122 7.63 -11.83 -24.45
CA LEU A 122 7.14 -10.46 -24.35
C LEU A 122 5.81 -10.31 -25.09
N LEU A 123 4.84 -9.68 -24.43
CA LEU A 123 3.53 -9.36 -24.99
C LEU A 123 3.28 -7.85 -24.86
N SER A 124 2.83 -7.24 -25.97
CA SER A 124 2.47 -5.81 -25.95
C SER A 124 1.35 -5.53 -24.95
N PRO A 125 1.40 -4.39 -24.22
CA PRO A 125 0.29 -3.94 -23.39
C PRO A 125 -1.02 -3.72 -24.17
N ASP A 126 -0.95 -3.54 -25.48
CA ASP A 126 -2.10 -3.32 -26.35
C ASP A 126 -2.62 -4.61 -27.01
N ALA A 127 -2.02 -5.76 -26.69
CA ALA A 127 -2.42 -7.04 -27.25
C ALA A 127 -3.86 -7.40 -26.88
N VAL A 128 -4.72 -7.46 -27.90
CA VAL A 128 -6.15 -7.81 -27.80
C VAL A 128 -6.53 -8.66 -29.02
N LEU A 129 -7.24 -9.77 -28.80
CA LEU A 129 -7.76 -10.61 -29.87
C LEU A 129 -9.30 -10.60 -29.89
N ALA A 130 -9.88 -10.37 -31.06
CA ALA A 130 -11.32 -10.31 -31.24
C ALA A 130 -12.00 -11.70 -31.09
N SER A 131 -11.29 -12.78 -31.45
CA SER A 131 -11.79 -14.16 -31.42
C SER A 131 -10.78 -15.12 -30.82
N GLY A 132 -11.24 -16.28 -30.41
CA GLY A 132 -10.44 -17.34 -29.80
C GLY A 132 -11.12 -17.93 -28.56
N PRO A 133 -10.60 -19.03 -28.02
CA PRO A 133 -11.15 -19.68 -26.84
C PRO A 133 -10.96 -18.81 -25.59
N LEU A 134 -11.92 -18.90 -24.68
CA LEU A 134 -11.79 -18.42 -23.31
C LEU A 134 -11.56 -19.66 -22.40
N PRO A 135 -10.72 -19.55 -21.37
CA PRO A 135 -10.54 -20.62 -20.40
C PRO A 135 -11.79 -20.78 -19.54
N PRO A 136 -11.94 -21.92 -18.84
CA PRO A 136 -12.97 -22.02 -17.81
C PRO A 136 -12.78 -20.98 -16.72
N PRO A 137 -13.88 -20.55 -16.05
CA PRO A 137 -13.80 -19.62 -14.95
C PRO A 137 -12.88 -20.13 -13.82
N PRO A 138 -12.07 -19.24 -13.19
CA PRO A 138 -11.23 -19.61 -12.06
C PRO A 138 -12.06 -19.90 -10.81
N ALA A 139 -11.52 -20.75 -9.91
CA ALA A 139 -12.10 -20.96 -8.59
C ALA A 139 -11.79 -19.79 -7.63
N PRO A 140 -12.64 -19.56 -6.60
CA PRO A 140 -12.43 -18.50 -5.62
C PRO A 140 -11.07 -18.56 -4.89
N ASP A 141 -10.54 -19.74 -4.68
CA ASP A 141 -9.28 -19.97 -3.97
C ASP A 141 -8.07 -20.06 -4.90
N ASP A 142 -8.25 -19.90 -6.22
CA ASP A 142 -7.13 -19.74 -7.15
C ASP A 142 -6.40 -18.42 -6.90
N THR A 143 -5.07 -18.44 -7.07
CA THR A 143 -4.26 -17.23 -6.91
C THR A 143 -4.47 -16.31 -8.11
N ALA A 144 -4.99 -15.11 -7.85
CA ALA A 144 -5.27 -14.09 -8.86
C ALA A 144 -4.17 -13.02 -8.96
N LEU A 145 -3.42 -12.82 -7.88
CA LEU A 145 -2.43 -11.76 -7.78
C LEU A 145 -1.27 -12.22 -6.89
N ILE A 146 -0.04 -11.94 -7.29
CA ILE A 146 1.15 -12.10 -6.45
C ILE A 146 1.83 -10.73 -6.34
N LEU A 147 1.91 -10.19 -5.14
CA LEU A 147 2.58 -8.93 -4.88
C LEU A 147 3.89 -9.16 -4.13
N TYR A 148 4.99 -8.73 -4.73
CA TYR A 148 6.30 -8.82 -4.12
C TYR A 148 6.50 -7.69 -3.12
N THR A 149 6.78 -8.05 -1.87
CA THR A 149 7.07 -7.12 -0.77
C THR A 149 8.55 -7.17 -0.43
N SER A 150 9.14 -6.01 -0.14
CA SER A 150 10.50 -5.94 0.39
C SER A 150 10.53 -6.51 1.80
N GLY A 151 10.86 -7.78 1.93
CA GLY A 151 11.01 -8.45 3.22
C GLY A 151 12.17 -7.86 4.03
N THR A 152 12.09 -7.99 5.37
CA THR A 152 13.18 -7.62 6.29
C THR A 152 14.45 -8.47 6.10
N THR A 153 14.36 -9.57 5.35
CA THR A 153 15.46 -10.53 5.08
C THR A 153 16.25 -10.26 3.80
N GLY A 154 16.02 -9.12 3.13
CA GLY A 154 16.77 -8.70 1.94
C GLY A 154 16.24 -9.17 0.59
N HIS A 155 15.50 -10.30 0.53
CA HIS A 155 14.84 -10.76 -0.69
C HIS A 155 13.34 -10.49 -0.65
N ALA A 156 12.81 -9.94 -1.73
CA ALA A 156 11.38 -9.70 -1.86
C ALA A 156 10.62 -11.04 -1.89
N LYS A 157 9.49 -11.12 -1.16
CA LYS A 157 8.63 -12.31 -1.11
C LYS A 157 7.31 -12.00 -1.81
N GLY A 158 6.83 -12.92 -2.64
CA GLY A 158 5.57 -12.80 -3.35
C GLY A 158 4.38 -13.25 -2.49
N ALA A 159 3.57 -12.33 -1.96
CA ALA A 159 2.34 -12.66 -1.26
C ALA A 159 1.26 -13.11 -2.26
N MET A 160 0.75 -14.34 -2.12
CA MET A 160 -0.29 -14.91 -2.99
C MET A 160 -1.67 -14.49 -2.51
N LEU A 161 -2.37 -13.71 -3.33
CA LEU A 161 -3.74 -13.26 -3.08
C LEU A 161 -4.71 -13.98 -4.01
N THR A 162 -5.67 -14.69 -3.42
CA THR A 162 -6.70 -15.41 -4.17
C THR A 162 -7.81 -14.46 -4.62
N HIS A 163 -8.67 -14.91 -5.53
CA HIS A 163 -9.87 -14.17 -5.91
C HIS A 163 -10.72 -13.86 -4.68
N ARG A 164 -10.92 -14.85 -3.78
CA ARG A 164 -11.64 -14.67 -2.52
C ARG A 164 -11.00 -13.60 -1.64
N ASN A 165 -9.68 -13.58 -1.49
CA ASN A 165 -8.99 -12.54 -0.72
C ASN A 165 -9.31 -11.15 -1.28
N LEU A 166 -9.13 -10.97 -2.60
CA LEU A 166 -9.32 -9.70 -3.29
C LEU A 166 -10.76 -9.19 -3.16
N LEU A 167 -11.74 -10.04 -3.47
CA LEU A 167 -13.14 -9.64 -3.53
C LEU A 167 -13.78 -9.49 -2.15
N SER A 168 -13.39 -10.31 -1.15
CA SER A 168 -13.86 -10.15 0.22
C SER A 168 -13.42 -8.80 0.79
N ASN A 169 -12.13 -8.47 0.64
CA ASN A 169 -11.59 -7.20 1.13
C ASN A 169 -12.17 -6.00 0.37
N ALA A 170 -12.28 -6.10 -0.96
CA ALA A 170 -12.84 -5.02 -1.77
C ALA A 170 -14.29 -4.70 -1.37
N ARG A 171 -15.15 -5.72 -1.22
CA ARG A 171 -16.55 -5.53 -0.80
C ARG A 171 -16.65 -4.99 0.63
N ARG A 172 -15.86 -5.57 1.55
CA ARG A 172 -15.84 -5.09 2.94
C ARG A 172 -15.47 -3.61 3.04
N ILE A 173 -14.49 -3.17 2.24
CA ILE A 173 -14.09 -1.76 2.15
C ILE A 173 -15.22 -0.92 1.51
N ALA A 174 -15.83 -1.39 0.42
CA ALA A 174 -16.92 -0.68 -0.24
C ALA A 174 -18.10 -0.44 0.71
N ASP A 175 -18.51 -1.48 1.45
CA ASP A 175 -19.60 -1.42 2.44
C ASP A 175 -19.25 -0.45 3.56
N TRP A 176 -18.03 -0.55 4.13
CA TRP A 176 -17.58 0.33 5.20
C TRP A 176 -17.58 1.80 4.79
N LEU A 177 -17.10 2.09 3.59
CA LEU A 177 -17.04 3.43 3.03
C LEU A 177 -18.37 3.88 2.40
N ARG A 178 -19.40 3.04 2.43
CA ARG A 178 -20.71 3.28 1.82
C ARG A 178 -20.58 3.75 0.37
N LEU A 179 -19.78 3.01 -0.40
CA LEU A 179 -19.64 3.28 -1.82
C LEU A 179 -20.72 2.54 -2.61
N GLY A 180 -21.18 3.16 -3.70
CA GLY A 180 -22.20 2.63 -4.57
C GLY A 180 -21.99 3.04 -6.03
N PRO A 181 -23.00 2.80 -6.92
CA PRO A 181 -22.85 3.01 -8.36
C PRO A 181 -22.52 4.45 -8.79
N ARG A 182 -22.80 5.43 -7.96
CA ARG A 182 -22.48 6.84 -8.24
C ARG A 182 -21.09 7.24 -7.78
N ASP A 183 -20.40 6.38 -7.02
CA ASP A 183 -19.08 6.69 -6.51
C ASP A 183 -18.00 6.47 -7.57
N ARG A 184 -16.99 7.32 -7.49
CA ARG A 184 -15.84 7.31 -8.38
C ARG A 184 -14.57 7.47 -7.58
N VAL A 185 -13.61 6.58 -7.79
CA VAL A 185 -12.33 6.60 -7.09
C VAL A 185 -11.24 7.11 -8.01
N LEU A 186 -10.54 8.19 -7.64
CA LEU A 186 -9.35 8.66 -8.35
C LEU A 186 -8.13 7.87 -7.87
N THR A 187 -7.54 7.12 -8.78
CA THR A 187 -6.38 6.25 -8.55
C THR A 187 -5.13 6.90 -9.11
N THR A 188 -4.33 7.49 -8.23
CA THR A 188 -3.01 8.09 -8.54
C THR A 188 -1.86 7.25 -8.00
N MET A 189 -2.17 6.27 -7.16
CA MET A 189 -1.20 5.31 -6.63
C MET A 189 -0.82 4.28 -7.70
N PRO A 190 0.44 3.78 -7.68
CA PRO A 190 0.88 2.81 -8.68
C PRO A 190 0.12 1.48 -8.62
N LEU A 191 -0.31 0.96 -9.79
CA LEU A 191 -1.02 -0.32 -9.94
C LEU A 191 -0.14 -1.58 -9.72
N PHE A 192 1.03 -1.41 -9.14
CA PHE A 192 1.84 -2.50 -8.59
C PHE A 192 1.77 -2.57 -7.06
N HIS A 193 0.90 -1.77 -6.43
CA HIS A 193 0.61 -1.83 -5.00
C HIS A 193 -0.84 -2.23 -4.73
N ALA A 194 -1.05 -2.99 -3.66
CA ALA A 194 -2.36 -3.45 -3.22
C ALA A 194 -3.40 -2.32 -3.11
N ASN A 195 -3.00 -1.13 -2.64
CA ASN A 195 -3.89 0.02 -2.51
C ASN A 195 -4.53 0.41 -3.86
N ALA A 196 -3.72 0.58 -4.91
CA ALA A 196 -4.24 0.98 -6.22
C ALA A 196 -5.08 -0.13 -6.87
N ILE A 197 -4.66 -1.40 -6.74
CA ILE A 197 -5.39 -2.53 -7.30
C ILE A 197 -6.71 -2.74 -6.55
N VAL A 198 -6.68 -2.80 -5.23
CA VAL A 198 -7.87 -3.10 -4.43
C VAL A 198 -8.73 -1.85 -4.26
N ILE A 199 -8.24 -0.81 -3.57
CA ILE A 199 -9.04 0.40 -3.29
C ILE A 199 -9.28 1.21 -4.57
N GLY A 200 -8.24 1.35 -5.39
CA GLY A 200 -8.31 2.16 -6.60
C GLY A 200 -9.11 1.54 -7.74
N THR A 201 -9.24 0.22 -7.79
CA THR A 201 -9.86 -0.48 -8.94
C THR A 201 -10.96 -1.44 -8.50
N LEU A 202 -10.66 -2.45 -7.68
CA LEU A 202 -11.65 -3.50 -7.35
C LEU A 202 -12.79 -2.98 -6.46
N VAL A 203 -12.50 -2.10 -5.52
CA VAL A 203 -13.51 -1.52 -4.61
C VAL A 203 -14.59 -0.77 -5.38
N PRO A 204 -14.28 0.25 -6.22
CA PRO A 204 -15.33 0.92 -6.99
C PRO A 204 -16.04 -0.03 -7.96
N LEU A 205 -15.34 -0.93 -8.64
CA LEU A 205 -15.98 -1.88 -9.55
C LEU A 205 -16.96 -2.81 -8.81
N SER A 206 -16.60 -3.29 -7.61
CA SER A 206 -17.46 -4.16 -6.80
C SER A 206 -18.70 -3.44 -6.25
N ALA A 207 -18.62 -2.12 -6.07
CA ALA A 207 -19.72 -1.27 -5.66
C ALA A 207 -20.63 -0.80 -6.83
N GLY A 208 -20.32 -1.22 -8.07
CA GLY A 208 -21.03 -0.75 -9.27
C GLY A 208 -20.57 0.65 -9.75
N GLY A 209 -19.63 1.27 -9.07
CA GLY A 209 -19.03 2.57 -9.39
C GLY A 209 -17.91 2.51 -10.41
N SER A 210 -17.04 3.52 -10.45
CA SER A 210 -15.97 3.64 -11.45
C SER A 210 -14.62 4.03 -10.84
N ALA A 211 -13.53 3.65 -11.51
CA ALA A 211 -12.16 4.07 -11.21
C ALA A 211 -11.65 5.05 -12.27
N VAL A 212 -11.07 6.16 -11.85
CA VAL A 212 -10.31 7.09 -12.71
C VAL A 212 -8.84 6.77 -12.54
N ILE A 213 -8.20 6.27 -13.58
CA ILE A 213 -6.80 5.83 -13.54
C ILE A 213 -5.91 6.97 -14.04
N ALA A 214 -5.10 7.52 -13.14
CA ALA A 214 -4.06 8.48 -13.47
C ALA A 214 -2.70 7.77 -13.58
N GLU A 215 -1.88 8.19 -14.52
CA GLU A 215 -0.54 7.63 -14.72
C GLU A 215 0.30 7.66 -13.44
N ARG A 216 0.24 8.77 -12.74
CA ARG A 216 0.94 9.00 -11.46
C ARG A 216 0.33 10.15 -10.69
N PHE A 217 0.68 10.27 -9.42
CA PHE A 217 0.37 11.44 -8.64
C PHE A 217 1.23 12.64 -9.05
N ARG A 218 0.57 13.79 -9.26
CA ARG A 218 1.19 15.10 -9.40
C ARG A 218 0.37 16.11 -8.61
N ALA A 219 0.98 16.72 -7.60
CA ALA A 219 0.25 17.60 -6.69
C ALA A 219 -0.42 18.78 -7.43
N ALA A 220 0.31 19.40 -8.37
CA ALA A 220 -0.19 20.51 -9.19
C ALA A 220 -1.40 20.15 -10.09
N GLU A 221 -1.57 18.86 -10.44
CA GLU A 221 -2.64 18.39 -11.33
C GLU A 221 -3.82 17.76 -10.55
N PHE A 222 -3.66 17.52 -9.25
CA PHE A 222 -4.63 16.77 -8.46
C PHE A 222 -6.01 17.43 -8.46
N TRP A 223 -6.07 18.72 -8.15
CA TRP A 223 -7.34 19.45 -8.06
C TRP A 223 -8.01 19.63 -9.45
N ALA A 224 -7.22 19.81 -10.50
CA ALA A 224 -7.74 19.82 -11.88
C ALA A 224 -8.35 18.46 -12.26
N SER A 225 -7.74 17.37 -11.83
CA SER A 225 -8.29 16.02 -12.00
C SER A 225 -9.59 15.82 -11.21
N VAL A 226 -9.66 16.36 -9.99
CA VAL A 226 -10.89 16.35 -9.17
C VAL A 226 -12.01 17.10 -9.88
N ASP A 227 -11.73 18.26 -10.44
CA ASP A 227 -12.74 19.04 -11.19
C ASP A 227 -13.23 18.32 -12.41
N ARG A 228 -12.30 17.85 -13.27
CA ARG A 228 -12.60 17.20 -14.53
C ARG A 228 -13.39 15.92 -14.37
N HIS A 229 -12.97 15.04 -13.45
CA HIS A 229 -13.50 13.68 -13.35
C HIS A 229 -14.51 13.49 -12.22
N ARG A 230 -14.66 14.50 -11.35
CA ARG A 230 -15.63 14.49 -10.24
C ARG A 230 -15.55 13.22 -9.37
N PRO A 231 -14.35 12.78 -8.93
CA PRO A 231 -14.23 11.63 -8.05
C PRO A 231 -14.89 11.93 -6.69
N THR A 232 -15.43 10.89 -6.04
CA THR A 232 -16.02 10.99 -4.70
C THR A 232 -15.00 10.66 -3.61
N THR A 233 -13.90 10.00 -3.97
CA THR A 233 -12.77 9.70 -3.09
C THR A 233 -11.49 9.47 -3.89
N ALA A 234 -10.35 9.53 -3.21
CA ALA A 234 -9.05 9.16 -3.76
C ALA A 234 -8.18 8.49 -2.68
N GLY A 235 -7.37 7.50 -3.09
CA GLY A 235 -6.33 6.92 -2.25
C GLY A 235 -5.10 7.83 -2.20
N THR A 236 -4.57 8.08 -0.99
CA THR A 236 -3.39 8.89 -0.76
C THR A 236 -2.42 8.23 0.21
N VAL A 237 -1.26 8.81 0.36
CA VAL A 237 -0.29 8.55 1.43
C VAL A 237 0.09 9.87 2.11
N PRO A 238 0.65 9.87 3.33
CA PRO A 238 0.96 11.11 4.06
C PRO A 238 1.79 12.12 3.26
N THR A 239 2.77 11.65 2.48
CA THR A 239 3.59 12.51 1.62
C THR A 239 2.75 13.25 0.57
N MET A 240 1.71 12.60 0.01
CA MET A 240 0.83 13.25 -0.97
C MET A 240 -0.01 14.35 -0.30
N LEU A 241 -0.52 14.12 0.91
CA LEU A 241 -1.24 15.15 1.68
C LEU A 241 -0.33 16.36 1.97
N ALA A 242 0.92 16.10 2.36
CA ALA A 242 1.91 17.15 2.60
C ALA A 242 2.24 17.95 1.33
N LEU A 243 2.39 17.29 0.18
CA LEU A 243 2.61 17.95 -1.11
C LEU A 243 1.41 18.81 -1.52
N LEU A 244 0.18 18.31 -1.34
CA LEU A 244 -1.04 19.09 -1.62
C LEU A 244 -1.16 20.33 -0.71
N LEU A 245 -0.71 20.27 0.53
CA LEU A 245 -0.62 21.43 1.41
C LEU A 245 0.42 22.46 0.95
N GLY A 246 1.42 22.06 0.18
CA GLY A 246 2.41 22.95 -0.43
C GLY A 246 1.93 23.66 -1.70
N GLU A 247 0.87 23.15 -2.35
CA GLU A 247 0.32 23.76 -3.57
C GLU A 247 -0.50 25.01 -3.28
N PRO A 248 -0.64 25.92 -4.28
CA PRO A 248 -1.59 27.04 -4.19
C PRO A 248 -3.01 26.55 -3.89
N ASP A 249 -3.82 27.44 -3.31
CA ASP A 249 -5.23 27.10 -3.08
C ASP A 249 -5.95 26.79 -4.39
N PRO A 250 -6.69 25.68 -4.45
CA PRO A 250 -7.54 25.42 -5.60
C PRO A 250 -8.61 26.51 -5.70
N PRO A 251 -9.11 26.82 -6.91
CA PRO A 251 -10.26 27.72 -7.07
C PRO A 251 -11.39 27.35 -6.09
N ALA A 252 -12.03 28.33 -5.48
CA ALA A 252 -13.03 28.10 -4.42
C ALA A 252 -14.15 27.12 -4.82
N ALA A 253 -14.51 27.08 -6.13
CA ALA A 253 -15.45 26.11 -6.69
C ALA A 253 -14.94 24.67 -6.68
N LEU A 254 -13.60 24.47 -6.65
CA LEU A 254 -12.95 23.15 -6.67
C LEU A 254 -12.68 22.61 -5.26
N ALA A 255 -12.52 23.50 -4.26
CA ALA A 255 -12.08 23.12 -2.91
C ALA A 255 -12.99 22.10 -2.22
N ARG A 256 -14.28 22.10 -2.57
CA ARG A 256 -15.23 21.09 -2.05
C ARG A 256 -15.70 20.08 -3.08
N GLY A 257 -15.41 20.27 -4.35
CA GLY A 257 -15.68 19.37 -5.48
C GLY A 257 -16.74 18.29 -5.26
N SER A 258 -16.44 17.14 -5.74
CA SER A 258 -17.21 15.91 -5.54
C SER A 258 -16.67 15.05 -4.39
N LEU A 259 -15.50 15.39 -3.82
CA LEU A 259 -14.83 14.57 -2.81
C LEU A 259 -15.63 14.52 -1.50
N ARG A 260 -16.02 13.33 -1.10
CA ARG A 260 -16.65 13.05 0.19
C ARG A 260 -15.59 12.91 1.29
N PHE A 261 -14.47 12.29 0.95
CA PHE A 261 -13.30 12.07 1.80
C PHE A 261 -12.09 11.64 0.97
N LEU A 262 -10.88 11.71 1.54
CA LEU A 262 -9.71 11.02 1.05
C LEU A 262 -9.38 9.82 1.93
N LEU A 263 -8.73 8.81 1.35
CA LEU A 263 -8.24 7.64 2.07
C LEU A 263 -6.73 7.74 2.23
N THR A 264 -6.21 7.44 3.40
CA THR A 264 -4.76 7.43 3.64
C THR A 264 -4.31 6.20 4.42
N GLY A 265 -3.02 5.91 4.37
CA GLY A 265 -2.41 4.78 5.05
C GLY A 265 -1.04 4.44 4.46
N SER A 266 -0.59 3.19 4.63
CA SER A 266 0.72 2.67 4.19
C SER A 266 1.92 3.25 4.96
N ALA A 267 1.73 4.32 5.72
CA ALA A 267 2.70 4.92 6.63
C ALA A 267 1.95 5.64 7.76
N PRO A 268 2.60 5.89 8.91
CA PRO A 268 2.04 6.70 9.98
C PRO A 268 1.65 8.10 9.50
N VAL A 269 0.48 8.57 9.90
CA VAL A 269 -0.01 9.91 9.55
C VAL A 269 0.07 10.82 10.77
N PRO A 270 0.89 11.88 10.77
CA PRO A 270 0.89 12.85 11.85
C PRO A 270 -0.48 13.53 12.00
N ALA A 271 -0.98 13.62 13.23
CA ALA A 271 -2.28 14.25 13.50
C ALA A 271 -2.34 15.70 12.99
N ASP A 272 -1.24 16.44 13.12
CA ASP A 272 -1.15 17.83 12.66
C ASP A 272 -1.29 17.93 11.13
N LEU A 273 -0.73 16.95 10.38
CA LEU A 273 -0.88 16.88 8.93
C LEU A 273 -2.35 16.67 8.53
N LEU A 274 -3.03 15.72 9.19
CA LEU A 274 -4.46 15.49 8.97
C LEU A 274 -5.29 16.74 9.27
N ASN A 275 -5.08 17.32 10.45
CA ASN A 275 -5.79 18.50 10.89
C ASN A 275 -5.54 19.71 9.97
N ALA A 276 -4.31 19.90 9.52
CA ALA A 276 -3.97 20.98 8.59
C ALA A 276 -4.66 20.80 7.24
N PHE A 277 -4.66 19.57 6.71
CA PHE A 277 -5.29 19.23 5.45
C PHE A 277 -6.82 19.45 5.51
N GLU A 278 -7.46 18.91 6.54
CA GLU A 278 -8.91 19.02 6.71
C GLU A 278 -9.37 20.48 6.95
N ARG A 279 -8.60 21.25 7.73
CA ARG A 279 -8.89 22.68 7.92
C ARG A 279 -8.80 23.47 6.63
N ARG A 280 -7.77 23.19 5.79
CA ARG A 280 -7.54 23.95 4.56
C ARG A 280 -8.54 23.61 3.47
N PHE A 281 -8.80 22.32 3.25
CA PHE A 281 -9.58 21.89 2.10
C PHE A 281 -11.03 21.49 2.44
N GLY A 282 -11.36 21.34 3.71
CA GLY A 282 -12.69 20.90 4.16
C GLY A 282 -13.04 19.47 3.75
N VAL A 283 -12.05 18.65 3.37
CA VAL A 283 -12.22 17.26 2.95
C VAL A 283 -11.71 16.34 4.04
N PRO A 284 -12.57 15.48 4.63
CA PRO A 284 -12.15 14.51 5.64
C PRO A 284 -11.12 13.52 5.09
N VAL A 285 -10.16 13.13 5.93
CA VAL A 285 -9.17 12.11 5.59
C VAL A 285 -9.40 10.88 6.48
N ILE A 286 -9.64 9.74 5.86
CA ILE A 286 -9.93 8.46 6.53
C ILE A 286 -8.67 7.63 6.54
N GLU A 287 -8.07 7.49 7.71
CA GLU A 287 -6.88 6.66 7.91
C GLU A 287 -7.26 5.20 8.11
N GLY A 288 -6.46 4.28 7.55
CA GLY A 288 -6.60 2.85 7.74
C GLY A 288 -5.27 2.12 7.73
N TYR A 289 -5.24 0.95 8.37
CA TYR A 289 -4.08 0.08 8.42
C TYR A 289 -4.30 -1.18 7.61
N GLY A 290 -3.22 -1.67 7.04
CA GLY A 290 -3.14 -2.96 6.37
C GLY A 290 -1.79 -3.16 5.70
N LEU A 291 -1.60 -4.36 5.22
CA LEU A 291 -0.37 -4.82 4.55
C LEU A 291 -0.77 -5.70 3.37
N THR A 292 0.17 -5.99 2.51
CA THR A 292 -0.05 -6.83 1.31
C THR A 292 -0.56 -8.21 1.68
N GLU A 293 -0.04 -8.79 2.77
CA GLU A 293 -0.40 -10.11 3.29
C GLU A 293 -1.85 -10.20 3.81
N CYS A 294 -2.51 -9.05 4.06
CA CYS A 294 -3.95 -8.98 4.32
C CYS A 294 -4.71 -8.33 3.16
N THR A 295 -4.25 -8.53 1.95
CA THR A 295 -4.79 -7.99 0.69
C THR A 295 -4.62 -6.47 0.59
N CYS A 296 -5.24 -5.67 1.49
CA CYS A 296 -5.07 -4.21 1.47
C CYS A 296 -5.36 -3.57 2.82
N ARG A 297 -6.53 -3.82 3.41
CA ARG A 297 -6.96 -3.14 4.64
C ARG A 297 -7.54 -4.13 5.66
N ALA A 298 -7.05 -4.00 6.89
CA ALA A 298 -7.58 -4.70 8.07
C ALA A 298 -8.41 -3.76 8.95
N THR A 299 -8.12 -2.45 8.93
CA THR A 299 -8.85 -1.44 9.70
C THR A 299 -9.12 -0.18 8.88
N PHE A 300 -10.17 0.55 9.25
CA PHE A 300 -10.41 1.93 8.82
C PHE A 300 -11.05 2.76 9.91
N ASN A 301 -10.73 4.06 9.94
CA ASN A 301 -11.52 5.02 10.70
C ASN A 301 -12.96 5.08 10.15
N PRO A 302 -13.97 5.27 11.01
CA PRO A 302 -15.35 5.50 10.59
C PRO A 302 -15.51 6.76 9.73
N ILE A 303 -16.43 6.71 8.76
CA ILE A 303 -16.75 7.87 7.91
C ILE A 303 -17.81 8.80 8.51
N ASP A 304 -18.37 8.44 9.66
CA ASP A 304 -19.51 9.09 10.31
C ASP A 304 -19.13 10.16 11.35
N GLY A 305 -17.90 10.66 11.32
CA GLY A 305 -17.41 11.69 12.23
C GLY A 305 -16.78 11.19 13.53
N ARG A 306 -16.88 9.89 13.85
CA ARG A 306 -16.22 9.28 15.04
C ARG A 306 -14.75 8.96 14.79
N ARG A 307 -14.14 9.59 13.80
CA ARG A 307 -12.72 9.42 13.47
C ARG A 307 -11.83 9.85 14.62
N ARG A 308 -10.73 9.12 14.82
CA ARG A 308 -9.69 9.46 15.78
C ARG A 308 -8.37 9.72 15.05
N PRO A 309 -7.87 10.96 15.05
CA PRO A 309 -6.52 11.25 14.60
C PRO A 309 -5.48 10.41 15.36
N ALA A 310 -4.40 10.02 14.70
CA ALA A 310 -3.36 9.13 15.24
C ALA A 310 -3.86 7.71 15.59
N SER A 311 -5.01 7.30 15.05
CA SER A 311 -5.52 5.94 15.08
C SER A 311 -5.77 5.45 13.67
N CYS A 312 -5.49 4.18 13.43
CA CYS A 312 -5.78 3.53 12.14
C CYS A 312 -7.23 3.04 12.03
N GLY A 313 -8.11 3.47 12.95
CA GLY A 313 -9.53 3.11 12.98
C GLY A 313 -9.80 1.78 13.66
N VAL A 314 -10.97 1.22 13.38
CA VAL A 314 -11.44 -0.03 14.00
C VAL A 314 -11.32 -1.21 13.04
N PRO A 315 -11.22 -2.45 13.54
CA PRO A 315 -11.10 -3.65 12.71
C PRO A 315 -12.28 -3.83 11.75
N LEU A 316 -12.00 -4.15 10.51
CA LEU A 316 -12.99 -4.58 9.52
C LEU A 316 -13.25 -6.09 9.60
N GLU A 317 -12.26 -6.84 10.03
CA GLU A 317 -12.22 -8.29 10.13
C GLU A 317 -11.55 -8.69 11.46
N PRO A 318 -11.61 -9.94 11.91
CA PRO A 318 -11.02 -10.37 13.17
C PRO A 318 -9.56 -9.96 13.31
N LEU A 319 -9.30 -9.17 14.36
CA LEU A 319 -7.99 -8.65 14.75
C LEU A 319 -7.82 -8.85 16.25
N ARG A 320 -6.64 -9.30 16.67
CA ARG A 320 -6.26 -9.46 18.07
C ARG A 320 -4.91 -8.79 18.32
N ILE A 321 -4.70 -8.38 19.55
CA ILE A 321 -3.38 -7.97 20.06
C ILE A 321 -2.90 -9.07 20.98
N VAL A 322 -1.75 -9.67 20.68
CA VAL A 322 -1.25 -10.83 21.40
C VAL A 322 0.17 -10.65 21.93
N ASP A 323 0.49 -11.42 22.98
CA ASP A 323 1.85 -11.54 23.50
C ASP A 323 2.70 -12.56 22.69
N GLY A 324 3.91 -12.87 23.18
CA GLY A 324 4.83 -13.84 22.55
C GLY A 324 4.31 -15.28 22.54
N GLU A 325 3.36 -15.62 23.44
CA GLU A 325 2.72 -16.93 23.55
C GLU A 325 1.33 -16.99 22.91
N ASP A 326 0.97 -16.01 22.05
CA ASP A 326 -0.32 -15.88 21.35
C ASP A 326 -1.54 -15.69 22.29
N ARG A 327 -1.35 -15.25 23.52
CA ARG A 327 -2.44 -14.93 24.44
C ARG A 327 -2.94 -13.51 24.19
N ASP A 328 -4.26 -13.33 24.26
CA ASP A 328 -4.88 -12.01 24.10
C ASP A 328 -4.43 -11.05 25.20
N LEU A 329 -4.12 -9.84 24.78
CA LEU A 329 -3.79 -8.74 25.69
C LEU A 329 -5.01 -7.84 25.91
N PRO A 330 -5.15 -7.27 27.13
CA PRO A 330 -6.24 -6.35 27.43
C PRO A 330 -6.14 -5.05 26.65
N ALA A 331 -7.24 -4.31 26.56
CA ALA A 331 -7.28 -2.98 25.94
C ALA A 331 -6.21 -2.07 26.56
N GLY A 332 -5.51 -1.33 25.70
CA GLY A 332 -4.39 -0.46 26.06
C GLY A 332 -3.03 -1.14 26.10
N ALA A 333 -2.95 -2.47 26.28
CA ALA A 333 -1.68 -3.18 26.27
C ALA A 333 -1.12 -3.30 24.85
N VAL A 334 0.22 -3.17 24.75
CA VAL A 334 0.94 -3.27 23.48
C VAL A 334 1.36 -4.71 23.22
N GLY A 335 1.05 -5.23 22.06
CA GLY A 335 1.45 -6.55 21.59
C GLY A 335 1.48 -6.63 20.07
N GLU A 336 1.71 -7.83 19.55
CA GLU A 336 1.69 -8.05 18.11
C GLU A 336 0.26 -8.07 17.58
N ILE A 337 0.05 -7.38 16.46
CA ILE A 337 -1.21 -7.39 15.73
C ILE A 337 -1.29 -8.69 14.94
N VAL A 338 -2.34 -9.49 15.18
CA VAL A 338 -2.61 -10.68 14.39
C VAL A 338 -3.98 -10.60 13.73
N LEU A 339 -4.07 -11.10 12.49
CA LEU A 339 -5.22 -10.97 11.62
C LEU A 339 -5.74 -12.34 11.19
N ARG A 340 -7.06 -12.47 11.04
CA ARG A 340 -7.70 -13.66 10.48
C ARG A 340 -8.92 -13.26 9.66
N GLY A 341 -9.14 -13.95 8.54
CA GLY A 341 -10.32 -13.73 7.70
C GLY A 341 -10.06 -14.02 6.24
N ALA A 342 -11.10 -13.88 5.43
CA ALA A 342 -11.04 -14.14 4.00
C ALA A 342 -10.12 -13.18 3.24
N HIS A 343 -9.70 -12.08 3.84
CA HIS A 343 -8.77 -11.09 3.28
C HIS A 343 -7.30 -11.45 3.49
N VAL A 344 -6.97 -12.48 4.28
CA VAL A 344 -5.59 -12.91 4.55
C VAL A 344 -5.07 -13.75 3.39
N MET A 345 -3.84 -13.48 2.96
CA MET A 345 -3.18 -14.18 1.85
C MET A 345 -3.19 -15.70 2.02
N ARG A 346 -3.08 -16.41 0.91
CA ARG A 346 -2.88 -17.87 0.90
C ARG A 346 -1.52 -18.27 1.49
N GLY A 347 -0.51 -17.41 1.37
CA GLY A 347 0.86 -17.61 1.79
C GLY A 347 1.84 -16.92 0.85
N TYR A 348 3.14 -17.12 1.07
CA TYR A 348 4.19 -16.63 0.19
C TYR A 348 4.47 -17.65 -0.93
N PHE A 349 4.59 -17.15 -2.15
CA PHE A 349 4.89 -17.96 -3.33
C PHE A 349 6.23 -18.64 -3.17
N ARG A 350 6.25 -19.97 -3.37
CA ARG A 350 7.46 -20.84 -3.23
C ARG A 350 8.24 -20.70 -1.92
N ALA A 351 7.62 -20.15 -0.88
CA ALA A 351 8.27 -19.93 0.41
C ALA A 351 7.43 -20.52 1.56
N PRO A 352 7.33 -21.88 1.65
CA PRO A 352 6.49 -22.53 2.65
C PRO A 352 6.96 -22.27 4.09
N GLU A 353 8.26 -22.19 4.32
CA GLU A 353 8.83 -21.86 5.64
C GLU A 353 8.46 -20.43 6.08
N ALA A 354 8.58 -19.45 5.17
CA ALA A 354 8.17 -18.09 5.44
C ALA A 354 6.65 -18.00 5.67
N THR A 355 5.87 -18.81 4.96
CA THR A 355 4.42 -18.90 5.16
C THR A 355 4.10 -19.46 6.54
N ALA A 356 4.74 -20.57 6.93
CA ALA A 356 4.55 -21.19 8.25
C ALA A 356 4.95 -20.24 9.40
N ALA A 357 6.02 -19.46 9.21
CA ALA A 357 6.46 -18.47 10.18
C ALA A 357 5.46 -17.29 10.31
N ALA A 358 4.84 -16.88 9.19
CA ALA A 358 3.87 -15.79 9.19
C ALA A 358 2.46 -16.24 9.62
N MET A 359 2.10 -17.52 9.44
CA MET A 359 0.78 -18.07 9.75
C MET A 359 0.85 -19.02 10.94
N ARG A 360 0.25 -18.64 12.07
CA ARG A 360 0.26 -19.46 13.29
C ARG A 360 -1.16 -19.61 13.83
N GLY A 361 -1.59 -20.86 14.03
CA GLY A 361 -2.94 -21.14 14.52
C GLY A 361 -4.07 -20.55 13.65
N GLY A 362 -3.84 -20.37 12.34
CA GLY A 362 -4.79 -19.76 11.42
C GLY A 362 -4.85 -18.22 11.49
N TRP A 363 -3.91 -17.59 12.21
CA TRP A 363 -3.73 -16.14 12.29
C TRP A 363 -2.48 -15.69 11.55
N LEU A 364 -2.60 -14.63 10.77
CA LEU A 364 -1.46 -13.94 10.17
C LEU A 364 -0.77 -13.08 11.23
N ARG A 365 0.49 -13.35 11.50
CA ARG A 365 1.37 -12.51 12.30
C ARG A 365 1.93 -11.39 11.43
N THR A 366 1.56 -10.15 11.77
CA THR A 366 1.90 -9.01 10.91
C THR A 366 3.33 -8.52 11.12
N GLY A 367 3.93 -8.84 12.27
CA GLY A 367 5.17 -8.25 12.73
C GLY A 367 5.02 -6.78 13.15
N ASP A 368 3.82 -6.21 13.09
CA ASP A 368 3.52 -4.87 13.56
C ASP A 368 3.05 -4.93 15.02
N LEU A 369 3.53 -4.02 15.84
CA LEU A 369 3.13 -3.85 17.23
C LEU A 369 2.06 -2.76 17.33
N GLY A 370 1.03 -3.01 18.11
CA GLY A 370 -0.06 -2.07 18.32
C GLY A 370 -0.83 -2.35 19.59
N ARG A 371 -1.83 -1.52 19.81
CA ARG A 371 -2.81 -1.68 20.89
C ARG A 371 -4.19 -1.28 20.42
N LEU A 372 -5.21 -1.91 20.94
CA LEU A 372 -6.58 -1.43 20.84
C LEU A 372 -6.88 -0.56 22.06
N ASP A 373 -7.49 0.60 21.87
CA ASP A 373 -8.00 1.38 23.00
C ASP A 373 -9.33 0.83 23.51
N ALA A 374 -9.89 1.44 24.55
CA ALA A 374 -11.14 1.00 25.18
C ALA A 374 -12.36 1.01 24.24
N ASP A 375 -12.31 1.82 23.18
CA ASP A 375 -13.36 1.92 22.16
C ASP A 375 -13.06 1.08 20.91
N GLY A 376 -11.97 0.28 20.92
CA GLY A 376 -11.59 -0.64 19.86
C GLY A 376 -10.83 0.01 18.69
N PHE A 377 -10.32 1.24 18.85
CA PHE A 377 -9.48 1.85 17.83
C PHE A 377 -8.04 1.32 17.89
N LEU A 378 -7.51 0.97 16.74
CA LEU A 378 -6.14 0.48 16.61
C LEU A 378 -5.13 1.64 16.56
N HIS A 379 -4.13 1.55 17.41
CA HIS A 379 -2.95 2.43 17.41
C HIS A 379 -1.70 1.59 17.10
N ILE A 380 -1.03 1.91 15.99
CA ILE A 380 0.25 1.27 15.63
C ILE A 380 1.37 1.89 16.47
N VAL A 381 2.15 1.07 17.12
CA VAL A 381 3.26 1.49 17.99
C VAL A 381 4.61 1.33 17.28
N GLY A 382 4.73 0.35 16.38
CA GLY A 382 5.96 0.12 15.62
C GLY A 382 6.00 -1.25 14.98
N ARG A 383 7.21 -1.70 14.65
CA ARG A 383 7.47 -3.07 14.20
C ARG A 383 8.24 -3.84 15.24
N ALA A 384 7.91 -5.12 15.42
CA ALA A 384 8.62 -6.02 16.33
C ALA A 384 10.13 -6.09 15.99
N SER A 385 10.45 -6.12 14.69
CA SER A 385 11.85 -6.12 14.21
C SER A 385 12.58 -4.78 14.36
N GLU A 386 11.88 -3.72 14.77
CA GLU A 386 12.45 -2.38 15.00
C GLU A 386 12.48 -2.01 16.48
N LEU A 387 11.92 -2.86 17.34
CA LEU A 387 11.94 -2.65 18.79
C LEU A 387 13.38 -2.54 19.26
N ILE A 388 13.68 -1.50 20.03
CA ILE A 388 14.98 -1.29 20.67
C ILE A 388 14.86 -1.81 22.11
N ILE A 389 15.75 -2.71 22.48
CA ILE A 389 15.77 -3.27 23.86
C ILE A 389 16.95 -2.63 24.61
N ARG A 390 16.65 -1.61 25.39
CA ARG A 390 17.66 -0.87 26.16
C ARG A 390 17.63 -1.26 27.63
N GLY A 391 18.61 -2.02 28.07
CA GLY A 391 18.71 -2.43 29.49
C GLY A 391 17.49 -3.23 29.98
N GLY A 392 16.82 -3.97 29.08
CA GLY A 392 15.59 -4.71 29.38
C GLY A 392 14.29 -3.92 29.17
N GLU A 393 14.37 -2.62 28.92
CA GLU A 393 13.22 -1.77 28.59
C GLU A 393 12.90 -1.77 27.11
N ASN A 394 11.63 -1.91 26.78
CA ASN A 394 11.14 -1.82 25.39
C ASN A 394 10.99 -0.36 24.97
N VAL A 395 11.78 0.04 23.99
CA VAL A 395 11.73 1.38 23.41
C VAL A 395 11.21 1.30 21.97
N TYR A 396 10.10 1.96 21.73
CA TYR A 396 9.43 1.96 20.45
C TYR A 396 9.91 3.16 19.61
N PRO A 397 10.61 2.95 18.50
CA PRO A 397 11.15 4.05 17.67
C PRO A 397 10.12 5.09 17.27
N ARG A 398 8.89 4.67 16.97
CA ARG A 398 7.82 5.56 16.51
C ARG A 398 7.45 6.64 17.53
N GLU A 399 7.39 6.32 18.80
CA GLU A 399 7.10 7.30 19.88
C GLU A 399 8.13 8.43 19.89
N ILE A 400 9.39 8.05 19.66
CA ILE A 400 10.48 9.02 19.61
C ILE A 400 10.46 9.80 18.31
N GLU A 401 10.20 9.14 17.19
CA GLU A 401 10.06 9.79 15.87
C GLU A 401 8.93 10.81 15.86
N GLU A 402 7.77 10.51 16.45
CA GLU A 402 6.64 11.44 16.59
C GLU A 402 7.03 12.65 17.46
N THR A 403 7.75 12.43 18.55
CA THR A 403 8.28 13.51 19.41
C THR A 403 9.25 14.40 18.66
N LEU A 404 10.15 13.81 17.86
CA LEU A 404 11.13 14.53 17.05
C LEU A 404 10.48 15.31 15.90
N LEU A 405 9.49 14.73 15.23
CA LEU A 405 8.73 15.38 14.15
C LEU A 405 7.88 16.56 14.63
N ALA A 406 7.51 16.59 15.92
CA ALA A 406 6.83 17.74 16.52
C ALA A 406 7.78 18.93 16.79
N HIS A 407 9.10 18.76 16.64
CA HIS A 407 10.06 19.85 16.75
C HIS A 407 9.99 20.76 15.51
N PRO A 408 9.90 22.11 15.68
CA PRO A 408 9.67 23.04 14.56
C PRO A 408 10.67 22.94 13.39
N ALA A 409 11.93 22.61 13.70
CA ALA A 409 12.99 22.55 12.69
C ALA A 409 13.14 21.17 12.01
N VAL A 410 12.44 20.11 12.48
CA VAL A 410 12.56 18.74 11.96
C VAL A 410 11.56 18.50 10.84
N ALA A 411 12.04 18.09 9.65
CA ALA A 411 11.21 17.65 8.55
C ALA A 411 11.04 16.13 8.53
N GLU A 412 12.11 15.39 8.82
CA GLU A 412 12.12 13.92 8.81
C GLU A 412 12.88 13.40 10.03
N ALA A 413 12.38 12.31 10.58
CA ALA A 413 13.00 11.62 11.70
C ALA A 413 12.95 10.11 11.49
N ALA A 414 14.05 9.43 11.79
CA ALA A 414 14.13 7.98 11.88
C ALA A 414 14.95 7.60 13.11
N VAL A 415 14.47 6.60 13.84
CA VAL A 415 15.11 6.11 15.05
C VAL A 415 15.45 4.65 14.90
N VAL A 416 16.67 4.28 15.27
CA VAL A 416 17.16 2.89 15.25
C VAL A 416 17.87 2.55 16.55
N GLY A 417 17.93 1.27 16.86
CA GLY A 417 18.83 0.75 17.90
C GLY A 417 20.27 0.71 17.40
N ALA A 418 21.19 1.15 18.22
CA ALA A 418 22.62 0.99 18.02
C ALA A 418 23.17 0.07 19.11
N PRO A 419 24.10 -0.85 18.80
CA PRO A 419 24.72 -1.73 19.80
C PRO A 419 25.42 -0.94 20.89
N ASP A 420 25.18 -1.31 22.12
CA ASP A 420 25.81 -0.73 23.31
C ASP A 420 26.27 -1.83 24.28
N PRO A 421 27.53 -1.79 24.79
CA PRO A 421 28.08 -2.84 25.62
C PRO A 421 27.43 -2.94 27.02
N LEU A 422 26.81 -1.86 27.50
CA LEU A 422 26.17 -1.82 28.83
C LEU A 422 24.67 -2.11 28.74
N TYR A 423 23.99 -1.51 27.77
CA TYR A 423 22.54 -1.55 27.67
C TYR A 423 22.01 -2.51 26.60
N GLY A 424 22.90 -3.23 25.89
CA GLY A 424 22.56 -4.05 24.72
C GLY A 424 22.30 -3.19 23.49
N GLU A 425 21.30 -2.31 23.56
CA GLU A 425 21.04 -1.29 22.52
C GLU A 425 20.81 0.08 23.16
N VAL A 426 21.10 1.12 22.38
CA VAL A 426 20.78 2.52 22.70
C VAL A 426 20.08 3.19 21.52
N VAL A 427 19.37 4.26 21.83
CA VAL A 427 18.56 5.00 20.84
C VAL A 427 19.46 5.94 20.03
N TRP A 428 19.45 5.80 18.69
CA TRP A 428 20.13 6.70 17.78
C TRP A 428 19.11 7.31 16.82
N ALA A 429 19.01 8.64 16.77
CA ALA A 429 18.12 9.37 15.90
C ALA A 429 18.84 9.95 14.67
N PHE A 430 18.23 9.81 13.50
CA PHE A 430 18.63 10.42 12.25
C PHE A 430 17.57 11.45 11.85
N LEU A 431 17.97 12.69 11.57
CA LEU A 431 17.08 13.81 11.33
C LEU A 431 17.41 14.53 10.02
N ALA A 432 16.38 15.00 9.32
CA ALA A 432 16.54 15.97 8.25
C ALA A 432 15.83 17.29 8.62
N PRO A 433 16.48 18.46 8.38
CA PRO A 433 15.90 19.76 8.69
C PRO A 433 14.78 20.15 7.71
N ARG A 434 13.87 21.00 8.17
CA ARG A 434 12.95 21.69 7.27
C ARG A 434 13.73 22.64 6.35
N PRO A 435 13.22 22.94 5.14
CA PRO A 435 13.87 23.91 4.24
C PRO A 435 14.12 25.24 4.95
N GLY A 436 15.40 25.68 4.92
CA GLY A 436 15.83 26.93 5.59
C GLY A 436 16.03 26.84 7.10
N ALA A 437 15.70 25.73 7.75
CA ALA A 437 15.94 25.54 9.18
C ALA A 437 17.35 24.96 9.44
N ARG A 438 17.91 25.31 10.59
CA ARG A 438 19.15 24.72 11.12
C ARG A 438 18.78 23.86 12.34
N LEU A 439 19.23 22.62 12.36
CA LEU A 439 19.08 21.74 13.51
C LEU A 439 20.30 21.86 14.41
N ASP A 440 20.03 22.20 15.67
CA ASP A 440 21.02 22.14 16.74
C ASP A 440 20.72 20.89 17.60
N GLU A 441 21.70 19.99 17.69
CA GLU A 441 21.53 18.71 18.38
C GLU A 441 21.21 18.89 19.87
N GLY A 442 21.82 19.89 20.53
CA GLY A 442 21.57 20.20 21.94
C GLY A 442 20.13 20.65 22.19
N GLN A 443 19.58 21.47 21.31
CA GLN A 443 18.17 21.92 21.38
C GLN A 443 17.21 20.74 21.17
N VAL A 444 17.51 19.85 20.21
CA VAL A 444 16.69 18.66 19.98
C VAL A 444 16.75 17.69 21.16
N LEU A 445 17.91 17.48 21.76
CA LEU A 445 18.04 16.66 22.97
C LEU A 445 17.28 17.28 24.16
N ALA A 446 17.36 18.59 24.34
CA ALA A 446 16.59 19.31 25.37
C ALA A 446 15.07 19.20 25.11
N TRP A 447 14.64 19.25 23.84
CA TRP A 447 13.25 19.01 23.45
C TRP A 447 12.78 17.60 23.85
N CYS A 448 13.58 16.59 23.58
CA CYS A 448 13.29 15.20 23.96
C CYS A 448 13.29 15.04 25.48
N ALA A 449 14.17 15.72 26.22
CA ALA A 449 14.31 15.58 27.66
C ALA A 449 13.05 16.01 28.45
N THR A 450 12.25 16.91 27.90
CA THR A 450 11.00 17.38 28.51
C THR A 450 9.78 16.54 28.12
N ARG A 451 9.92 15.56 27.20
CA ARG A 451 8.81 14.82 26.60
C ARG A 451 8.96 13.32 26.66
N LEU A 452 10.18 12.81 26.83
CA LEU A 452 10.49 11.39 26.83
C LEU A 452 11.17 10.98 28.15
N ALA A 453 10.84 9.80 28.62
CA ALA A 453 11.58 9.15 29.71
C ALA A 453 13.06 9.02 29.32
N ASP A 454 13.96 8.97 30.29
CA ASP A 454 15.41 9.00 30.08
C ASP A 454 15.91 7.84 29.21
N PHE A 455 15.39 6.64 29.41
CA PHE A 455 15.77 5.45 28.64
C PHE A 455 15.31 5.50 27.16
N LYS A 456 14.32 6.35 26.82
CA LYS A 456 13.83 6.56 25.47
C LYS A 456 14.57 7.66 24.72
N ARG A 457 15.34 8.50 25.41
CA ARG A 457 16.01 9.64 24.78
C ARG A 457 17.13 9.19 23.87
N PRO A 458 17.26 9.79 22.66
CA PRO A 458 18.39 9.54 21.81
C PRO A 458 19.71 9.85 22.54
N VAL A 459 20.64 8.92 22.52
CA VAL A 459 22.02 9.15 23.00
C VAL A 459 22.86 9.80 21.94
N ARG A 460 22.43 9.70 20.68
CA ARG A 460 23.09 10.31 19.54
C ARG A 460 22.06 10.79 18.52
N ILE A 461 22.36 11.94 17.89
CA ILE A 461 21.63 12.49 16.77
C ILE A 461 22.57 12.62 15.60
N THR A 462 22.12 12.26 14.40
CA THR A 462 22.84 12.52 13.15
C THR A 462 21.94 13.32 12.23
N VAL A 463 22.41 14.49 11.82
CA VAL A 463 21.69 15.35 10.88
C VAL A 463 22.13 15.02 9.47
N MET A 464 21.17 14.79 8.56
CA MET A 464 21.38 14.47 7.15
C MET A 464 20.58 15.45 6.27
N PRO A 465 21.02 15.71 5.02
CA PRO A 465 20.24 16.54 4.10
C PRO A 465 18.84 15.99 3.78
N GLY A 466 18.67 14.67 3.85
CA GLY A 466 17.45 13.91 3.69
C GLY A 466 17.66 12.47 4.11
N LEU A 467 16.62 11.79 4.57
CA LEU A 467 16.72 10.40 4.98
C LEU A 467 16.51 9.44 3.80
N PRO A 468 17.13 8.24 3.81
CA PRO A 468 16.98 7.27 2.74
C PRO A 468 15.52 6.80 2.63
N LYS A 469 15.00 6.79 1.39
CA LYS A 469 13.61 6.42 1.09
C LYS A 469 13.54 5.35 0.01
N GLY A 470 12.60 4.46 0.16
CA GLY A 470 12.23 3.50 -0.87
C GLY A 470 11.41 4.13 -2.01
N PRO A 471 11.10 3.36 -3.05
CA PRO A 471 10.34 3.83 -4.22
C PRO A 471 8.96 4.39 -3.90
N THR A 472 8.38 4.01 -2.76
CA THR A 472 7.08 4.49 -2.27
C THR A 472 7.17 5.76 -1.43
N GLY A 473 8.37 6.31 -1.22
CA GLY A 473 8.60 7.41 -0.29
C GLY A 473 8.69 6.99 1.19
N LYS A 474 8.56 5.69 1.49
CA LYS A 474 8.73 5.15 2.85
C LYS A 474 10.20 5.21 3.25
N LEU A 475 10.48 5.65 4.48
CA LEU A 475 11.82 5.66 5.06
C LEU A 475 12.40 4.24 5.13
N LEU A 476 13.67 4.12 4.74
CA LEU A 476 14.44 2.89 4.80
C LEU A 476 15.37 2.93 6.03
N LYS A 477 15.05 2.15 7.06
CA LYS A 477 15.85 2.08 8.29
C LYS A 477 17.09 1.17 8.15
N ALA A 478 17.10 0.24 7.20
CA ALA A 478 18.23 -0.68 7.02
C ALA A 478 19.57 0.03 6.77
N PRO A 479 19.67 1.03 5.86
CA PRO A 479 20.89 1.81 5.70
C PRO A 479 21.29 2.58 6.96
N LEU A 480 20.30 3.09 7.72
CA LEU A 480 20.55 3.82 8.96
C LEU A 480 21.05 2.92 10.08
N ARG A 481 20.53 1.68 10.17
CA ARG A 481 21.06 0.66 11.10
C ARG A 481 22.49 0.28 10.76
N ALA A 482 22.83 0.16 9.48
CA ALA A 482 24.20 -0.10 9.05
C ALA A 482 25.15 1.03 9.50
N LEU A 483 24.73 2.28 9.38
CA LEU A 483 25.48 3.44 9.90
C LEU A 483 25.59 3.42 11.43
N ALA A 484 24.53 3.01 12.14
CA ALA A 484 24.53 2.93 13.59
C ALA A 484 25.35 1.74 14.13
N GLY A 485 25.52 0.67 13.36
CA GLY A 485 26.35 -0.47 13.70
C GLY A 485 27.84 -0.30 13.40
N THR A 486 28.20 0.65 12.56
CA THR A 486 29.61 1.03 12.32
C THR A 486 30.09 1.92 13.46
N ARG A 487 30.92 1.38 14.35
CA ARG A 487 31.65 2.19 15.34
C ARG A 487 32.48 3.25 14.61
N PRO A 488 32.55 4.51 15.12
CA PRO A 488 33.49 5.49 14.65
C PRO A 488 34.94 5.04 14.94
#